data_a6992a84d337bd899a399454ae792244
#
_entry.id   a6992a84d337bd899a399454ae792244
#
_cell.length_a   1.000
_cell.length_b   1.000
_cell.length_c   1.000
_cell.angle_alpha   90.00
_cell.angle_beta   90.00
_cell.angle_gamma   90.00
#
_symmetry.space_group_name_H-M   'P 1'
#
loop_
_entity.id
_entity.type
_entity.pdbx_description
1 polymer ?
#
loop_
_entity_poly.entity_id
_entity_poly.type
_entity_poly.pdbx_seq_one_letter_code
_entity_poly.pdbx_strand_id
1 'polypeptide(L)'
;MNIHHIPQIKHTESGNFFLLAGPCAIEGEEMAMRIAEKLVGITDKLQIPFVFKGSFKKANRSRIDSFSGIGDEKALKILRKVSETFGVPTVTDIHTNEDAVMAAEYVDVLQIPAFLVRQTDLVVAAA
;
A
#
# COMPACT_ATOMS: atom_id res chain seq x y z
N MET A 1 4.84 14.69 6.82
CA MET A 1 4.12 13.55 7.45
C MET A 1 4.95 13.05 8.63
N ASN A 2 4.32 12.84 9.77
CA ASN A 2 4.99 12.23 10.92
C ASN A 2 4.72 10.72 10.88
N ILE A 3 5.76 9.92 10.62
CA ILE A 3 5.64 8.46 10.50
C ILE A 3 5.14 7.78 11.78
N HIS A 4 5.31 8.41 12.95
CA HIS A 4 4.79 7.89 14.22
C HIS A 4 3.26 7.82 14.27
N HIS A 5 2.56 8.52 13.39
CA HIS A 5 1.10 8.46 13.28
C HIS A 5 0.60 7.28 12.44
N ILE A 6 1.49 6.57 11.73
CA ILE A 6 1.10 5.38 10.96
C ILE A 6 0.89 4.22 11.94
N PRO A 7 -0.30 3.59 11.95
CA PRO A 7 -0.56 2.45 12.84
C PRO A 7 0.44 1.33 12.66
N GLN A 8 0.82 0.65 13.74
CA GLN A 8 1.67 -0.54 13.74
C GLN A 8 3.08 -0.37 13.14
N ILE A 9 3.49 0.83 12.74
CA ILE A 9 4.84 1.03 12.20
C ILE A 9 5.88 0.77 13.29
N LYS A 10 6.92 0.00 12.94
CA LYS A 10 8.01 -0.40 13.83
C LYS A 10 9.28 0.37 13.51
N HIS A 11 10.26 0.31 14.43
CA HIS A 11 11.63 0.79 14.23
C HIS A 11 11.75 2.29 13.95
N THR A 12 10.77 3.09 14.37
CA THR A 12 10.76 4.55 14.12
C THR A 12 11.89 5.30 14.81
N GLU A 13 12.48 4.72 15.87
CA GLU A 13 13.58 5.31 16.65
C GLU A 13 14.97 4.87 16.17
N SER A 14 15.06 4.04 15.11
CA SER A 14 16.33 3.48 14.63
C SER A 14 17.25 4.49 13.95
N GLY A 15 16.72 5.64 13.51
CA GLY A 15 17.45 6.61 12.69
C GLY A 15 17.61 6.20 11.23
N ASN A 16 17.05 5.07 10.83
CA ASN A 16 17.07 4.60 9.45
C ASN A 16 16.03 5.31 8.57
N PHE A 17 16.21 5.22 7.26
CA PHE A 17 15.24 5.70 6.30
C PHE A 17 13.93 4.91 6.39
N PHE A 18 12.86 5.53 5.98
CA PHE A 18 11.53 4.94 5.88
C PHE A 18 11.33 4.26 4.51
N LEU A 19 10.80 3.04 4.51
CA LEU A 19 10.64 2.24 3.30
C LEU A 19 9.16 1.95 3.00
N LEU A 20 8.74 2.28 1.77
CA LEU A 20 7.52 1.79 1.14
C LEU A 20 7.92 0.78 0.07
N ALA A 21 7.59 -0.49 0.24
CA ALA A 21 7.96 -1.53 -0.71
C ALA A 21 6.92 -2.65 -0.79
N GLY A 22 6.83 -3.28 -1.97
CA GLY A 22 5.92 -4.38 -2.25
C GLY A 22 5.73 -4.59 -3.74
N PRO A 23 4.79 -5.44 -4.15
CA PRO A 23 4.52 -5.67 -5.56
C PRO A 23 3.87 -4.45 -6.21
N CYS A 24 4.16 -4.21 -7.49
CA CYS A 24 3.55 -3.11 -8.24
C CYS A 24 2.02 -3.24 -8.29
N ALA A 25 1.51 -4.47 -8.39
CA ALA A 25 0.08 -4.78 -8.34
C ALA A 25 -0.14 -6.06 -7.54
N ILE A 26 -1.28 -6.15 -6.85
CA ILE A 26 -1.70 -7.37 -6.16
C ILE A 26 -2.27 -8.34 -7.19
N GLU A 27 -1.50 -9.33 -7.57
CA GLU A 27 -1.87 -10.35 -8.57
C GLU A 27 -2.45 -11.62 -7.94
N GLY A 28 -2.27 -11.81 -6.64
CA GLY A 28 -2.78 -12.93 -5.89
C GLY A 28 -2.31 -12.94 -4.45
N GLU A 29 -3.02 -13.68 -3.60
CA GLU A 29 -2.74 -13.74 -2.16
C GLU A 29 -1.38 -14.38 -1.86
N GLU A 30 -1.10 -15.54 -2.45
CA GLU A 30 0.15 -16.28 -2.21
C GLU A 30 1.39 -15.44 -2.53
N MET A 31 1.37 -14.74 -3.67
CA MET A 31 2.47 -13.88 -4.09
C MET A 31 2.64 -12.71 -3.13
N ALA A 32 1.56 -12.03 -2.76
CA ALA A 32 1.59 -10.91 -1.84
C ALA A 32 2.13 -11.32 -0.46
N MET A 33 1.65 -12.44 0.09
CA MET A 33 2.09 -12.96 1.39
C MET A 33 3.57 -13.35 1.39
N ARG A 34 4.04 -14.01 0.33
CA ARG A 34 5.46 -14.39 0.19
C ARG A 34 6.39 -13.17 0.08
N ILE A 35 5.98 -12.14 -0.65
CA ILE A 35 6.75 -10.89 -0.75
C ILE A 35 6.77 -10.17 0.60
N ALA A 36 5.62 -10.07 1.27
CA ALA A 36 5.51 -9.43 2.58
C ALA A 36 6.39 -10.12 3.62
N GLU A 37 6.34 -11.44 3.72
CA GLU A 37 7.18 -12.23 4.63
C GLU A 37 8.66 -11.92 4.43
N LYS A 38 9.12 -11.87 3.19
CA LYS A 38 10.51 -11.58 2.86
C LYS A 38 10.91 -10.16 3.23
N LEU A 39 10.08 -9.17 2.89
CA LEU A 39 10.33 -7.77 3.20
C LEU A 39 10.32 -7.51 4.71
N VAL A 40 9.37 -8.08 5.44
CA VAL A 40 9.31 -7.96 6.90
C VAL A 40 10.56 -8.56 7.55
N GLY A 41 11.01 -9.73 7.12
CA GLY A 41 12.23 -10.34 7.62
C GLY A 41 13.48 -9.46 7.40
N ILE A 42 13.59 -8.82 6.24
CA ILE A 42 14.72 -7.92 5.93
C ILE A 42 14.62 -6.63 6.76
N THR A 43 13.46 -5.99 6.79
CA THR A 43 13.28 -4.71 7.48
C THR A 43 13.38 -4.84 8.99
N ASP A 44 12.89 -5.92 9.57
CA ASP A 44 13.07 -6.20 11.00
C ASP A 44 14.53 -6.43 11.36
N LYS A 45 15.26 -7.21 10.54
CA LYS A 45 16.70 -7.44 10.76
C LYS A 45 17.51 -6.16 10.69
N LEU A 46 17.17 -5.27 9.78
CA LEU A 46 17.87 -3.99 9.56
C LEU A 46 17.29 -2.82 10.35
N GLN A 47 16.21 -3.06 11.12
CA GLN A 47 15.51 -2.02 11.88
C GLN A 47 15.04 -0.84 11.02
N ILE A 48 14.48 -1.13 9.85
CA ILE A 48 13.96 -0.14 8.90
C ILE A 48 12.46 0.04 9.14
N PRO A 49 11.97 1.27 9.39
CA PRO A 49 10.53 1.56 9.39
C PRO A 49 9.92 1.21 8.02
N PHE A 50 8.88 0.37 8.03
CA PHE A 50 8.38 -0.26 6.82
C PHE A 50 6.87 -0.20 6.71
N VAL A 51 6.37 0.10 5.51
CA VAL A 51 4.97 -0.03 5.11
C VAL A 51 4.91 -0.88 3.85
N PHE A 52 4.08 -1.92 3.87
CA PHE A 52 3.88 -2.78 2.70
C PHE A 52 3.05 -2.07 1.64
N LYS A 53 3.61 -1.89 0.46
CA LYS A 53 2.96 -1.24 -0.69
C LYS A 53 2.42 -2.26 -1.68
N GLY A 54 1.17 -2.09 -2.08
CA GLY A 54 0.61 -2.83 -3.21
C GLY A 54 -0.53 -2.05 -3.86
N SER A 55 -0.55 -1.97 -5.19
CA SER A 55 -1.67 -1.37 -5.91
C SER A 55 -2.78 -2.40 -6.07
N PHE A 56 -3.98 -2.06 -5.65
CA PHE A 56 -5.16 -2.89 -5.87
C PHE A 56 -5.69 -2.78 -7.31
N LYS A 57 -5.27 -1.73 -8.02
CA LYS A 57 -5.71 -1.38 -9.36
C LYS A 57 -4.57 -0.72 -10.12
N LYS A 58 -4.36 -1.07 -11.38
CA LYS A 58 -3.31 -0.49 -12.21
C LYS A 58 -3.90 0.38 -13.32
N ALA A 59 -3.95 1.69 -13.09
CA ALA A 59 -4.54 2.66 -14.02
C ALA A 59 -3.58 3.12 -15.13
N ASN A 60 -2.29 3.26 -14.83
CA ASN A 60 -1.27 3.81 -15.74
C ASN A 60 -0.58 2.76 -16.63
N ARG A 61 -1.35 1.80 -17.15
CA ARG A 61 -0.83 0.78 -18.05
C ARG A 61 -0.53 1.36 -19.43
N SER A 62 0.52 0.88 -20.08
CA SER A 62 0.95 1.32 -21.43
C SER A 62 0.14 0.69 -22.57
N ARG A 63 -0.59 -0.40 -22.31
CA ARG A 63 -1.37 -1.14 -23.29
C ARG A 63 -2.74 -1.47 -22.74
N ILE A 64 -3.75 -1.52 -23.61
CA ILE A 64 -5.14 -1.87 -23.26
C ILE A 64 -5.25 -3.29 -22.69
N ASP A 65 -4.43 -4.23 -23.19
CA ASP A 65 -4.39 -5.63 -22.80
C ASP A 65 -3.50 -5.90 -21.57
N SER A 66 -2.89 -4.86 -20.98
CA SER A 66 -2.10 -5.02 -19.77
C SER A 66 -2.98 -5.42 -18.58
N PHE A 67 -2.41 -6.24 -17.67
CA PHE A 67 -3.07 -6.62 -16.42
C PHE A 67 -3.50 -5.38 -15.62
N SER A 68 -4.78 -5.29 -15.26
CA SER A 68 -5.35 -4.17 -14.50
C SER A 68 -5.66 -4.49 -13.04
N GLY A 69 -5.71 -5.78 -12.67
CA GLY A 69 -5.96 -6.24 -11.30
C GLY A 69 -6.81 -7.51 -11.25
N ILE A 70 -6.94 -8.09 -10.06
CA ILE A 70 -7.73 -9.30 -9.78
C ILE A 70 -9.15 -9.00 -9.27
N GLY A 71 -9.53 -7.73 -9.26
CA GLY A 71 -10.73 -7.19 -8.63
C GLY A 71 -10.37 -6.35 -7.40
N ASP A 72 -10.94 -5.16 -7.34
CA ASP A 72 -10.51 -4.12 -6.40
C ASP A 72 -10.67 -4.57 -4.94
N GLU A 73 -11.84 -5.01 -4.54
CA GLU A 73 -12.10 -5.43 -3.16
C GLU A 73 -11.29 -6.67 -2.77
N LYS A 74 -11.09 -7.62 -3.69
CA LYS A 74 -10.27 -8.81 -3.43
C LYS A 74 -8.81 -8.43 -3.16
N ALA A 75 -8.25 -7.52 -3.93
CA ALA A 75 -6.90 -7.03 -3.74
C ALA A 75 -6.74 -6.26 -2.41
N LEU A 76 -7.73 -5.43 -2.04
CA LEU A 76 -7.75 -4.72 -0.76
C LEU A 76 -7.83 -5.67 0.43
N LYS A 77 -8.65 -6.73 0.36
CA LYS A 77 -8.69 -7.79 1.38
C LYS A 77 -7.35 -8.50 1.56
N ILE A 78 -6.60 -8.70 0.47
CA ILE A 78 -5.25 -9.28 0.54
C ILE A 78 -4.29 -8.32 1.27
N LEU A 79 -4.34 -7.01 1.00
CA LEU A 79 -3.54 -6.01 1.73
C LEU A 79 -3.87 -6.02 3.23
N ARG A 80 -5.14 -6.05 3.60
CA ARG A 80 -5.55 -6.20 5.01
C ARG A 80 -5.00 -7.48 5.63
N LYS A 81 -5.07 -8.61 4.92
CA LYS A 81 -4.54 -9.89 5.40
C LYS A 81 -3.02 -9.83 5.62
N VAL A 82 -2.27 -9.13 4.76
CA VAL A 82 -0.84 -8.89 4.98
C VAL A 82 -0.62 -8.11 6.28
N SER A 83 -1.36 -7.02 6.49
CA SER A 83 -1.27 -6.23 7.71
C SER A 83 -1.54 -7.06 8.96
N GLU A 84 -2.62 -7.81 8.98
CA GLU A 84 -3.02 -8.66 10.12
C GLU A 84 -2.03 -9.80 10.39
N THR A 85 -1.50 -10.43 9.34
CA THR A 85 -0.59 -11.57 9.47
C THR A 85 0.80 -11.17 9.96
N PHE A 86 1.34 -10.06 9.46
CA PHE A 86 2.73 -9.65 9.75
C PHE A 86 2.83 -8.48 10.73
N GLY A 87 1.71 -7.88 11.14
CA GLY A 87 1.70 -6.73 12.04
C GLY A 87 2.43 -5.52 11.45
N VAL A 88 2.24 -5.24 10.17
CA VAL A 88 2.84 -4.10 9.45
C VAL A 88 1.75 -3.26 8.79
N PRO A 89 1.94 -1.93 8.73
CA PRO A 89 0.99 -1.08 8.00
C PRO A 89 1.06 -1.32 6.51
N THR A 90 -0.05 -1.01 5.84
CA THR A 90 -0.17 -1.15 4.38
C THR A 90 -0.53 0.17 3.72
N VAL A 91 -0.13 0.31 2.47
CA VAL A 91 -0.43 1.46 1.61
C VAL A 91 -0.86 1.02 0.23
N THR A 92 -1.83 1.71 -0.33
CA THR A 92 -2.23 1.55 -1.74
C THR A 92 -2.43 2.91 -2.39
N ASP A 93 -2.32 2.95 -3.71
CA ASP A 93 -2.62 4.15 -4.50
C ASP A 93 -4.11 4.19 -4.88
N ILE A 94 -4.66 5.40 -4.91
CA ILE A 94 -6.05 5.70 -5.26
C ILE A 94 -6.10 6.54 -6.53
N HIS A 95 -7.19 6.41 -7.32
CA HIS A 95 -7.34 7.09 -8.61
C HIS A 95 -8.64 7.87 -8.72
N THR A 96 -9.64 7.55 -7.90
CA THR A 96 -10.95 8.21 -7.85
C THR A 96 -11.34 8.49 -6.40
N ASN A 97 -12.35 9.35 -6.20
CA ASN A 97 -12.88 9.65 -4.87
C ASN A 97 -13.48 8.38 -4.22
N GLU A 98 -14.13 7.53 -5.01
CA GLU A 98 -14.68 6.25 -4.56
C GLU A 98 -13.56 5.29 -4.12
N ASP A 99 -12.43 5.28 -4.83
CA ASP A 99 -11.26 4.51 -4.42
C ASP A 99 -10.75 4.94 -3.04
N ALA A 100 -10.74 6.25 -2.75
CA ALA A 100 -10.30 6.75 -1.45
C ALA A 100 -11.16 6.21 -0.31
N VAL A 101 -12.49 6.30 -0.45
CA VAL A 101 -13.45 5.79 0.55
C VAL A 101 -13.30 4.29 0.74
N MET A 102 -13.28 3.53 -0.36
CA MET A 102 -13.19 2.08 -0.31
C MET A 102 -11.84 1.61 0.27
N ALA A 103 -10.73 2.16 -0.20
CA ALA A 103 -9.40 1.73 0.23
C ALA A 103 -9.13 2.06 1.70
N ALA A 104 -9.63 3.19 2.21
CA ALA A 104 -9.48 3.58 3.61
C ALA A 104 -10.04 2.55 4.61
N GLU A 105 -10.97 1.70 4.19
CA GLU A 105 -11.48 0.61 5.03
C GLU A 105 -10.48 -0.55 5.18
N TYR A 106 -9.46 -0.65 4.32
CA TYR A 106 -8.59 -1.83 4.23
C TYR A 106 -7.11 -1.54 4.49
N VAL A 107 -6.65 -0.31 4.27
CA VAL A 107 -5.24 0.06 4.39
C VAL A 107 -5.04 1.21 5.37
N ASP A 108 -3.81 1.37 5.87
CA ASP A 108 -3.47 2.39 6.87
C ASP A 108 -3.05 3.72 6.24
N VAL A 109 -2.62 3.70 4.97
CA VAL A 109 -2.12 4.88 4.25
C VAL A 109 -2.67 4.89 2.82
N LEU A 110 -3.14 6.05 2.37
CA LEU A 110 -3.53 6.29 0.99
C LEU A 110 -2.43 7.05 0.25
N GLN A 111 -2.10 6.60 -0.95
CA GLN A 111 -1.16 7.29 -1.83
C GLN A 111 -1.91 7.92 -3.00
N ILE A 112 -1.71 9.21 -3.21
CA ILE A 112 -2.17 9.89 -4.44
C ILE A 112 -1.03 9.80 -5.45
N PRO A 113 -1.24 9.18 -6.63
CA PRO A 113 -0.24 9.17 -7.71
C PRO A 113 0.16 10.58 -8.12
N ALA A 114 1.43 10.78 -8.45
CA ALA A 114 1.97 12.11 -8.76
C ALA A 114 1.20 12.84 -9.88
N PHE A 115 0.72 12.12 -10.90
CA PHE A 115 -0.04 12.70 -12.01
C PHE A 115 -1.48 13.08 -11.64
N LEU A 116 -2.00 12.66 -10.48
CA LEU A 116 -3.34 12.96 -9.96
C LEU A 116 -3.34 13.99 -8.83
N VAL A 117 -2.19 14.38 -8.30
CA VAL A 117 -2.09 15.29 -7.13
C VAL A 117 -2.70 16.69 -7.38
N ARG A 118 -2.90 17.06 -8.63
CA ARG A 118 -3.53 18.35 -9.01
C ARG A 118 -5.06 18.29 -9.02
N GLN A 119 -5.67 17.13 -8.82
CA GLN A 119 -7.12 16.95 -8.74
C GLN A 119 -7.58 17.23 -7.30
N THR A 120 -8.09 18.43 -7.08
CA THR A 120 -8.50 18.91 -5.75
C THR A 120 -9.51 17.97 -5.09
N ASP A 121 -10.50 17.48 -5.83
CA ASP A 121 -11.54 16.60 -5.29
C ASP A 121 -10.96 15.29 -4.76
N LEU A 122 -9.98 14.71 -5.48
CA LEU A 122 -9.28 13.50 -5.03
C LEU A 122 -8.44 13.75 -3.76
N VAL A 123 -7.77 14.89 -3.69
CA VAL A 123 -6.99 15.28 -2.50
C VAL A 123 -7.90 15.46 -1.29
N VAL A 124 -9.05 16.10 -1.47
CA VAL A 124 -10.06 16.29 -0.41
C VAL A 124 -10.66 14.96 0.01
N ALA A 125 -10.94 14.06 -0.93
CA ALA A 125 -11.49 12.73 -0.61
C ALA A 125 -10.49 11.83 0.14
N ALA A 126 -9.18 12.06 -0.02
CA ALA A 126 -8.12 11.31 0.67
C ALA A 126 -7.77 11.87 2.06
N ALA A 127 -8.19 13.10 2.37
CA ALA A 127 -7.89 13.77 3.64
C ALA A 127 -8.87 13.37 4.74
#